data_1fb2c63bda1b86d03b39a90b1634bf5c
#
_entry.id   1fb2c63bda1b86d03b39a90b1634bf5c
#
_cell.length_a   1.000
_cell.length_b   1.000
_cell.length_c   1.000
_cell.angle_alpha   90.00
_cell.angle_beta   90.00
_cell.angle_gamma   90.00
#
_symmetry.space_group_name_H-M   'P 1'
#
loop_
_entity.id
_entity.type
_entity.pdbx_description
1 polymer ?
#
loop_
_entity_poly.entity_id
_entity_poly.type
_entity_poly.pdbx_seq_one_letter_code
_entity_poly.pdbx_strand_id
1 'polypeptide(L)'
;MTYLVDIILDDSALPEPTPEIAQERRVAIFDLLQENEFIVVREGSPKGPYKLLLGMQDRRLVFTVSTALGEPAGQFMLSLSPLKQVIKDYFAICESYFKAVTTMPPAQIEAIDMGRRGIHDEGSEQLQERLKGKIETDKMTARRLFT
;
A
#
# COMPACT_ATOMS: atom_id res chain seq x y z
N MET A 1 -0.06 21.60 4.88
CA MET A 1 0.47 20.29 5.28
C MET A 1 -0.23 19.21 4.49
N THR A 2 0.56 18.33 3.89
CA THR A 2 0.10 17.36 2.91
C THR A 2 0.47 15.96 3.36
N TYR A 3 -0.27 15.46 4.34
CA TYR A 3 -0.06 14.14 4.91
C TYR A 3 -1.38 13.47 5.30
N LEU A 4 -1.32 12.15 5.48
CA LEU A 4 -2.44 11.36 5.97
C LEU A 4 -2.48 11.37 7.50
N VAL A 5 -3.67 11.58 8.06
CA VAL A 5 -3.91 11.48 9.50
C VAL A 5 -4.69 10.22 9.85
N ASP A 6 -5.32 9.59 8.87
CA ASP A 6 -6.06 8.34 9.08
C ASP A 6 -6.14 7.55 7.78
N ILE A 7 -6.21 6.23 7.90
CA ILE A 7 -6.39 5.33 6.79
C ILE A 7 -7.32 4.19 7.23
N ILE A 8 -8.34 3.94 6.42
CA ILE A 8 -9.31 2.88 6.65
C ILE A 8 -9.27 1.95 5.44
N LEU A 9 -9.16 0.64 5.70
CA LEU A 9 -9.19 -0.37 4.66
C LEU A 9 -10.59 -0.97 4.60
N ASP A 10 -11.21 -0.90 3.42
CA ASP A 10 -12.44 -1.62 3.13
C ASP A 10 -12.06 -2.92 2.44
N ASP A 11 -11.96 -3.98 3.20
CA ASP A 11 -11.57 -5.31 2.74
C ASP A 11 -12.76 -6.25 2.56
N SER A 12 -13.97 -5.72 2.57
CA SER A 12 -15.21 -6.51 2.46
C SER A 12 -15.28 -7.35 1.16
N ALA A 13 -14.62 -6.89 0.09
CA ALA A 13 -14.57 -7.59 -1.19
C ALA A 13 -13.36 -8.52 -1.33
N LEU A 14 -12.53 -8.63 -0.31
CA LEU A 14 -11.31 -9.42 -0.33
C LEU A 14 -11.44 -10.68 0.54
N PRO A 15 -10.70 -11.74 0.21
CA PRO A 15 -10.60 -12.89 1.11
C PRO A 15 -9.94 -12.50 2.43
N GLU A 16 -10.24 -13.25 3.48
CA GLU A 16 -9.65 -13.01 4.79
C GLU A 16 -8.13 -13.21 4.72
N PRO A 17 -7.32 -12.24 5.21
CA PRO A 17 -5.86 -12.37 5.15
C PRO A 17 -5.35 -13.41 6.16
N THR A 18 -4.19 -13.98 5.87
CA THR A 18 -3.49 -14.81 6.85
C THR A 18 -3.08 -13.95 8.06
N PRO A 19 -2.85 -14.56 9.25
CA PRO A 19 -2.40 -13.80 10.42
C PRO A 19 -1.13 -12.99 10.18
N GLU A 20 -0.18 -13.51 9.39
CA GLU A 20 1.06 -12.84 9.04
C GLU A 20 0.82 -11.60 8.18
N ILE A 21 -0.04 -11.72 7.17
CA ILE A 21 -0.40 -10.59 6.31
C ILE A 21 -1.18 -9.53 7.10
N ALA A 22 -2.10 -9.95 7.96
CA ALA A 22 -2.85 -9.02 8.80
C ALA A 22 -1.92 -8.24 9.74
N GLN A 23 -0.90 -8.89 10.29
CA GLN A 23 0.10 -8.24 11.13
C GLN A 23 0.93 -7.24 10.35
N GLU A 24 1.38 -7.60 9.15
CA GLU A 24 2.13 -6.67 8.28
C GLU A 24 1.31 -5.44 7.93
N ARG A 25 0.02 -5.61 7.64
CA ARG A 25 -0.88 -4.48 7.39
C ARG A 25 -0.98 -3.54 8.59
N ARG A 26 -1.15 -4.08 9.79
CA ARG A 26 -1.23 -3.27 11.02
C ARG A 26 0.03 -2.46 11.24
N VAL A 27 1.19 -3.08 11.07
CA VAL A 27 2.49 -2.41 11.21
C VAL A 27 2.66 -1.33 10.15
N ALA A 28 2.31 -1.63 8.89
CA ALA A 28 2.41 -0.67 7.80
C ALA A 28 1.51 0.55 8.03
N ILE A 29 0.28 0.36 8.49
CA ILE A 29 -0.64 1.46 8.80
C ILE A 29 -0.09 2.30 9.95
N PHE A 30 0.39 1.67 11.01
CA PHE A 30 0.98 2.37 12.14
C PHE A 30 2.16 3.22 11.70
N ASP A 31 3.11 2.64 10.97
CA ASP A 31 4.29 3.35 10.49
C ASP A 31 3.93 4.47 9.52
N LEU A 32 2.96 4.22 8.65
CA LEU A 32 2.47 5.21 7.70
C LEU A 32 1.94 6.45 8.40
N LEU A 33 1.15 6.27 9.46
CA LEU A 33 0.55 7.39 10.19
C LEU A 33 1.56 8.15 11.05
N GLN A 34 2.72 7.56 11.36
CA GLN A 34 3.78 8.25 12.08
C GLN A 34 4.48 9.28 11.21
N GLU A 35 4.73 8.94 9.94
CA GLU A 35 5.41 9.82 9.00
C GLU A 35 5.01 9.46 7.58
N ASN A 36 4.47 10.42 6.85
CA ASN A 36 4.10 10.22 5.45
C ASN A 36 4.03 11.54 4.70
N GLU A 37 4.07 11.44 3.37
CA GLU A 37 3.80 12.54 2.46
C GLU A 37 2.74 12.08 1.47
N PHE A 38 1.64 12.82 1.39
CA PHE A 38 0.50 12.44 0.58
C PHE A 38 -0.16 13.71 0.04
N ILE A 39 -0.04 13.94 -1.25
CA ILE A 39 -0.50 15.16 -1.92
C ILE A 39 -1.50 14.79 -3.00
N VAL A 40 -2.70 15.36 -2.93
CA VAL A 40 -3.69 15.23 -4.01
C VAL A 40 -3.38 16.27 -5.07
N VAL A 41 -2.95 15.82 -6.24
CA VAL A 41 -2.55 16.67 -7.36
C VAL A 41 -3.75 16.93 -8.25
N ARG A 42 -4.69 17.70 -7.76
CA ARG A 42 -5.90 18.05 -8.48
C ARG A 42 -6.20 19.52 -8.25
N GLU A 43 -6.31 20.27 -9.34
CA GLU A 43 -6.65 21.69 -9.26
C GLU A 43 -7.97 21.88 -8.53
N GLY A 44 -7.99 22.82 -7.58
CA GLY A 44 -9.17 23.08 -6.79
C GLY A 44 -9.42 22.12 -5.63
N SER A 45 -8.58 21.11 -5.44
CA SER A 45 -8.72 20.21 -4.31
C SER A 45 -8.33 20.88 -3.01
N PRO A 46 -9.04 20.59 -1.89
CA PRO A 46 -8.65 21.11 -0.60
C PRO A 46 -7.28 20.57 -0.19
N LYS A 47 -6.55 21.33 0.60
CA LYS A 47 -5.23 20.91 1.11
C LYS A 47 -5.40 19.97 2.32
N GLY A 48 -4.38 19.13 2.53
CA GLY A 48 -4.34 18.24 3.71
C GLY A 48 -4.32 19.00 5.02
N PRO A 49 -4.36 18.28 6.13
CA PRO A 49 -4.22 16.80 6.23
C PRO A 49 -5.42 16.03 5.69
N TYR A 50 -5.18 14.78 5.30
CA TYR A 50 -6.16 13.94 4.63
C TYR A 50 -6.50 12.66 5.40
N LYS A 51 -7.67 12.11 5.10
CA LYS A 51 -8.06 10.77 5.46
C LYS A 51 -8.22 9.96 4.19
N LEU A 52 -7.77 8.71 4.20
CA LEU A 52 -7.85 7.80 3.06
C LEU A 52 -8.74 6.61 3.40
N LEU A 53 -9.72 6.37 2.55
CA LEU A 53 -10.45 5.11 2.51
C LEU A 53 -9.97 4.33 1.30
N LEU A 54 -9.38 3.18 1.52
CA LEU A 54 -8.79 2.34 0.48
C LEU A 54 -9.58 1.05 0.38
N GLY A 55 -10.10 0.76 -0.80
CA GLY A 55 -10.90 -0.42 -1.03
C GLY A 55 -10.76 -0.95 -2.46
N MET A 56 -11.51 -2.00 -2.74
CA MET A 56 -11.56 -2.65 -4.05
C MET A 56 -12.96 -2.65 -4.59
N GLN A 57 -13.12 -2.31 -5.86
CA GLN A 57 -14.40 -2.37 -6.56
C GLN A 57 -14.15 -2.74 -8.02
N ASP A 58 -14.81 -3.79 -8.51
CA ASP A 58 -14.71 -4.25 -9.89
C ASP A 58 -13.26 -4.43 -10.37
N ARG A 59 -12.43 -5.08 -9.56
CA ARG A 59 -11.00 -5.32 -9.81
C ARG A 59 -10.19 -4.02 -9.93
N ARG A 60 -10.69 -2.93 -9.37
CA ARG A 60 -9.99 -1.66 -9.30
C ARG A 60 -9.70 -1.30 -7.87
N LEU A 61 -8.55 -0.71 -7.66
CA LEU A 61 -8.18 -0.15 -6.37
C LEU A 61 -8.79 1.25 -6.28
N VAL A 62 -9.58 1.51 -5.25
CA VAL A 62 -10.28 2.78 -5.08
C VAL A 62 -9.67 3.56 -3.91
N PHE A 63 -9.19 4.75 -4.21
CA PHE A 63 -8.69 5.71 -3.23
C PHE A 63 -9.73 6.80 -3.04
N THR A 64 -10.42 6.79 -1.91
CA THR A 64 -11.35 7.86 -1.55
C THR A 64 -10.67 8.75 -0.51
N VAL A 65 -10.39 9.99 -0.90
CA VAL A 65 -9.63 10.93 -0.09
C VAL A 65 -10.55 12.05 0.39
N SER A 66 -10.50 12.31 1.68
CA SER A 66 -11.20 13.44 2.30
C SER A 66 -10.24 14.22 3.19
N THR A 67 -10.59 15.46 3.53
CA THR A 67 -9.84 16.22 4.53
C THR A 67 -10.12 15.67 5.93
N ALA A 68 -9.31 16.07 6.90
CA ALA A 68 -9.52 15.70 8.30
C ALA A 68 -10.89 16.15 8.83
N LEU A 69 -11.48 17.17 8.22
CA LEU A 69 -12.81 17.69 8.57
C LEU A 69 -13.95 17.02 7.80
N GLY A 70 -13.62 16.07 6.92
CA GLY A 70 -14.62 15.31 6.17
C GLY A 70 -14.99 15.88 4.79
N GLU A 71 -14.32 16.93 4.32
CA GLU A 71 -14.55 17.47 2.97
C GLU A 71 -13.97 16.53 1.91
N PRO A 72 -14.73 16.22 0.84
CA PRO A 72 -14.19 15.39 -0.25
C PRO A 72 -12.99 16.06 -0.92
N ALA A 73 -11.89 15.34 -1.06
CA ALA A 73 -10.69 15.81 -1.75
C ALA A 73 -10.50 15.13 -3.10
N GLY A 74 -11.09 13.96 -3.31
CA GLY A 74 -11.05 13.26 -4.58
C GLY A 74 -11.29 11.76 -4.42
N GLN A 75 -11.66 11.14 -5.52
CA GLN A 75 -11.76 9.70 -5.61
C GLN A 75 -11.00 9.24 -6.84
N PHE A 76 -10.08 8.30 -6.66
CA PHE A 76 -9.23 7.82 -7.75
C PHE A 76 -9.35 6.31 -7.84
N MET A 77 -9.48 5.81 -9.06
CA MET A 77 -9.53 4.38 -9.34
C MET A 77 -8.31 3.98 -10.15
N LEU A 78 -7.63 2.92 -9.70
CA LEU A 78 -6.51 2.33 -10.41
C LEU A 78 -6.85 0.91 -10.81
N SER A 79 -6.64 0.59 -12.09
CA SER A 79 -6.71 -0.81 -12.52
C SER A 79 -5.59 -1.61 -11.86
N LEU A 80 -5.90 -2.77 -11.30
CA LEU A 80 -4.90 -3.67 -10.75
C LEU A 80 -4.17 -4.47 -11.82
N SER A 81 -4.65 -4.47 -13.07
CA SER A 81 -4.03 -5.26 -14.12
C SER A 81 -2.52 -5.01 -14.27
N PRO A 82 -2.02 -3.75 -14.27
CA PRO A 82 -0.58 -3.51 -14.33
C PRO A 82 0.20 -3.98 -13.11
N LEU A 83 -0.46 -4.06 -11.95
CA LEU A 83 0.16 -4.45 -10.69
C LEU A 83 -0.04 -5.92 -10.36
N LYS A 84 -0.89 -6.62 -11.09
CA LYS A 84 -1.32 -7.99 -10.79
C LYS A 84 -0.15 -8.95 -10.65
N GLN A 85 0.80 -8.88 -11.56
CA GLN A 85 1.94 -9.81 -11.55
C GLN A 85 2.86 -9.54 -10.36
N VAL A 86 3.19 -8.30 -10.06
CA VAL A 86 4.06 -7.97 -8.93
C VAL A 86 3.40 -8.29 -7.59
N ILE A 87 2.09 -8.09 -7.48
CA ILE A 87 1.33 -8.47 -6.28
C ILE A 87 1.37 -9.98 -6.08
N LYS A 88 1.14 -10.74 -7.14
CA LYS A 88 1.19 -12.20 -7.11
C LYS A 88 2.58 -12.71 -6.71
N ASP A 89 3.63 -12.13 -7.30
CA ASP A 89 5.00 -12.49 -7.00
C ASP A 89 5.35 -12.16 -5.54
N TYR A 90 4.87 -11.03 -5.05
CA TYR A 90 5.09 -10.63 -3.66
C TYR A 90 4.45 -11.59 -2.67
N PHE A 91 3.19 -11.98 -2.88
CA PHE A 91 2.52 -12.95 -2.03
C PHE A 91 3.22 -14.32 -2.06
N ALA A 92 3.67 -14.74 -3.24
CA ALA A 92 4.38 -16.01 -3.38
C ALA A 92 5.70 -16.02 -2.59
N ILE A 93 6.47 -14.96 -2.65
CA ILE A 93 7.73 -14.89 -1.92
C ILE A 93 7.52 -14.69 -0.41
N CYS A 94 6.45 -14.00 0.00
CA CYS A 94 6.08 -13.91 1.41
C CYS A 94 5.75 -15.29 1.98
N GLU A 95 5.01 -16.10 1.25
CA GLU A 95 4.71 -17.48 1.66
C GLU A 95 5.99 -18.30 1.80
N SER A 96 6.91 -18.19 0.85
CA SER A 96 8.22 -18.85 0.92
C SER A 96 9.03 -18.40 2.12
N TYR A 97 9.00 -17.10 2.43
CA TYR A 97 9.69 -16.54 3.59
C TYR A 97 9.16 -17.10 4.90
N PHE A 98 7.84 -17.14 5.07
CA PHE A 98 7.22 -17.64 6.30
C PHE A 98 7.51 -19.13 6.52
N LYS A 99 7.56 -19.92 5.45
CA LYS A 99 7.98 -21.33 5.52
C LYS A 99 9.46 -21.45 5.88
N ALA A 100 10.32 -20.65 5.26
CA ALA A 100 11.76 -20.69 5.44
C ALA A 100 12.19 -20.40 6.89
N VAL A 101 11.50 -19.47 7.55
CA VAL A 101 11.80 -19.07 8.94
C VAL A 101 11.78 -20.26 9.90
N THR A 102 10.93 -21.25 9.65
CA THR A 102 10.77 -22.43 10.51
C THR A 102 11.58 -23.66 10.06
N THR A 103 12.07 -23.69 8.81
CA THR A 103 12.61 -24.92 8.22
C THR A 103 13.98 -24.79 7.57
N MET A 104 14.49 -23.57 7.34
CA MET A 104 15.71 -23.36 6.56
C MET A 104 16.83 -22.70 7.37
N PRO A 105 18.10 -22.90 6.94
CA PRO A 105 19.24 -22.19 7.56
C PRO A 105 19.18 -20.67 7.40
N PRO A 106 19.80 -19.89 8.30
CA PRO A 106 19.75 -18.44 8.26
C PRO A 106 20.19 -17.81 6.92
N ALA A 107 21.18 -18.38 6.26
CA ALA A 107 21.66 -17.86 4.98
C ALA A 107 20.58 -17.93 3.88
N GLN A 108 19.78 -18.99 3.87
CA GLN A 108 18.70 -19.13 2.89
C GLN A 108 17.52 -18.22 3.23
N ILE A 109 17.24 -18.03 4.51
CA ILE A 109 16.20 -17.09 4.97
C ILE A 109 16.55 -15.68 4.52
N GLU A 110 17.81 -15.28 4.68
CA GLU A 110 18.28 -13.96 4.29
C GLU A 110 18.16 -13.75 2.77
N ALA A 111 18.51 -14.76 1.96
CA ALA A 111 18.38 -14.67 0.52
C ALA A 111 16.93 -14.48 0.08
N ILE A 112 15.98 -15.19 0.70
CA ILE A 112 14.55 -15.05 0.41
C ILE A 112 14.06 -13.67 0.86
N ASP A 113 14.50 -13.17 2.01
CA ASP A 113 14.13 -11.85 2.51
C ASP A 113 14.63 -10.73 1.60
N MET A 114 15.85 -10.86 1.06
CA MET A 114 16.37 -9.91 0.07
C MET A 114 15.52 -9.88 -1.19
N GLY A 115 15.10 -11.05 -1.69
CA GLY A 115 14.17 -11.16 -2.81
C GLY A 115 12.81 -10.52 -2.52
N ARG A 116 12.29 -10.73 -1.32
CA ARG A 116 11.03 -10.14 -0.87
C ARG A 116 11.09 -8.61 -0.86
N ARG A 117 12.17 -8.04 -0.36
CA ARG A 117 12.39 -6.59 -0.35
C ARG A 117 12.48 -6.03 -1.76
N GLY A 118 13.16 -6.73 -2.67
CA GLY A 118 13.28 -6.31 -4.07
C GLY A 118 11.93 -6.27 -4.78
N ILE A 119 11.10 -7.28 -4.60
CA ILE A 119 9.75 -7.32 -5.19
C ILE A 119 8.87 -6.25 -4.56
N HIS A 120 8.97 -6.02 -3.26
CA HIS A 120 8.23 -4.96 -2.57
C HIS A 120 8.62 -3.57 -3.11
N ASP A 121 9.91 -3.32 -3.34
CA ASP A 121 10.38 -2.07 -3.93
C ASP A 121 9.81 -1.89 -5.34
N GLU A 122 9.84 -2.93 -6.17
CA GLU A 122 9.28 -2.89 -7.51
C GLU A 122 7.80 -2.56 -7.50
N GLY A 123 7.03 -3.23 -6.63
CA GLY A 123 5.60 -2.96 -6.48
C GLY A 123 5.31 -1.55 -6.01
N SER A 124 6.11 -1.05 -5.08
CA SER A 124 5.99 0.32 -4.56
C SER A 124 6.26 1.36 -5.64
N GLU A 125 7.28 1.15 -6.46
CA GLU A 125 7.60 2.03 -7.58
C GLU A 125 6.50 2.02 -8.63
N GLN A 126 5.94 0.86 -8.94
CA GLN A 126 4.83 0.74 -9.88
C GLN A 126 3.58 1.45 -9.34
N LEU A 127 3.29 1.31 -8.04
CA LEU A 127 2.18 2.02 -7.42
C LEU A 127 2.37 3.53 -7.51
N GLN A 128 3.55 4.03 -7.17
CA GLN A 128 3.88 5.44 -7.23
C GLN A 128 3.73 5.99 -8.64
N GLU A 129 4.18 5.24 -9.65
CA GLU A 129 4.03 5.62 -11.05
C GLU A 129 2.56 5.68 -11.49
N ARG A 130 1.73 4.73 -11.04
CA ARG A 130 0.30 4.72 -11.36
C ARG A 130 -0.46 5.86 -10.70
N LEU A 131 -0.02 6.31 -9.54
CA LEU A 131 -0.63 7.44 -8.84
C LEU A 131 -0.18 8.80 -9.38
N LYS A 132 0.88 8.82 -10.18
CA LYS A 132 1.44 10.06 -10.73
C LYS A 132 0.38 10.88 -11.46
N GLY A 133 0.34 12.19 -11.17
CA GLY A 133 -0.69 13.08 -11.72
C GLY A 133 -2.02 13.09 -10.95
N LYS A 134 -2.19 12.19 -9.99
CA LYS A 134 -3.38 12.10 -9.13
C LYS A 134 -3.02 12.32 -7.68
N ILE A 135 -2.09 11.54 -7.17
CA ILE A 135 -1.58 11.60 -5.81
C ILE A 135 -0.07 11.49 -5.87
N GLU A 136 0.62 12.37 -5.20
CA GLU A 136 2.08 12.31 -5.07
C GLU A 136 2.45 11.89 -3.65
N THR A 137 3.37 10.96 -3.54
CA THR A 137 3.90 10.46 -2.28
C THR A 137 5.42 10.38 -2.35
N ASP A 138 6.06 10.41 -1.19
CA ASP A 138 7.47 10.06 -1.15
C ASP A 138 7.62 8.52 -1.26
N LYS A 139 8.86 8.08 -1.44
CA LYS A 139 9.15 6.65 -1.64
C LYS A 139 8.70 5.81 -0.44
N MET A 140 8.94 6.27 0.77
CA MET A 140 8.58 5.52 1.98
C MET A 140 7.07 5.39 2.15
N THR A 141 6.31 6.45 1.82
CA THR A 141 4.85 6.40 1.84
C THR A 141 4.33 5.41 0.81
N ALA A 142 4.87 5.40 -0.41
CA ALA A 142 4.49 4.44 -1.44
C ALA A 142 4.78 3.00 -1.01
N ARG A 143 5.90 2.74 -0.35
CA ARG A 143 6.24 1.41 0.17
C ARG A 143 5.22 0.93 1.19
N ARG A 144 4.81 1.80 2.10
CA ARG A 144 3.84 1.45 3.14
C ARG A 144 2.43 1.28 2.57
N LEU A 145 2.05 2.08 1.59
CA LEU A 145 0.77 1.92 0.89
C LEU A 145 0.71 0.61 0.10
N PHE A 146 1.83 0.18 -0.50
CA PHE A 146 1.88 -1.08 -1.22
C PHE A 146 1.70 -2.29 -0.29
N THR A 147 2.16 -2.18 0.94
CA THR A 147 1.95 -3.22 1.94
C THR A 147 0.51 -3.26 2.38
#